data_f08854f112da57a7567403e4404ce85c
#
_entry.id   f08854f112da57a7567403e4404ce85c
#
_cell.length_a   1.000
_cell.length_b   1.000
_cell.length_c   1.000
_cell.angle_alpha   90.00
_cell.angle_beta   90.00
_cell.angle_gamma   90.00
#
_symmetry.space_group_name_H-M   'P 1'
#
loop_
_entity.id
_entity.type
_entity.pdbx_description
1 polymer ?
#
loop_
_entity_poly.entity_id
_entity_poly.type
_entity_poly.pdbx_seq_one_letter_code
_entity_poly.pdbx_strand_id
1 'polypeptide(L)'
;MGVIQNPNTPIDVLLTLAQEFPQDFILNPVFPFLLLENPYLAREISLSVLLKILECQELPELFLSGASEHQNAEVLQSVAKHPKTPEIALEVIATKTRFDYRLGQILAERKGISLKVLEKLAIHGAVGVRLYLAKRAQIPSSVLEKLIEYPEHNWNFRLEIEVAVAKNPNTSLDILNKLIADGHFKVKQAIAKRPNLQEELIVQLAIDYRVQAMKLLCENLHIPASLLEELAKHENLRVRQFVAAHPNTPLDLLIEATKIYELRLHVAENPNTPIDILEELASDSREDVQAAITNNPSTSAVILGKLAQNPARDLAIAMHKNTPEDLLPKILERLSVDARLSVRMFVAKHPLTPVEILANWAKDKWELRLYIAQNPSAPLFVLEQLAKDFSSEVRASVAKNSQTPTSSLEKLANDWEPEVKRAVATNPNTPPDILERLIKDYQCTILVAENPNTPATALKQLEGLPGFEWYLVRHPNTPLDLRQKLLANFLEATLN
;
A
#
# COMPACT_ATOMS: atom_id res chain seq x y z
N MET A 1 57.36 -6.85 -22.14
CA MET A 1 57.60 -6.42 -20.71
C MET A 1 58.78 -5.47 -20.56
N GLY A 2 59.98 -5.73 -21.06
CA GLY A 2 61.12 -4.83 -20.81
C GLY A 2 60.98 -3.34 -21.24
N VAL A 3 60.18 -3.07 -22.28
CA VAL A 3 59.98 -1.71 -22.80
C VAL A 3 59.05 -0.90 -21.88
N ILE A 4 57.94 -1.47 -21.41
CA ILE A 4 56.96 -0.75 -20.60
C ILE A 4 57.43 -0.49 -19.17
N GLN A 5 58.43 -1.23 -18.68
CA GLN A 5 59.04 -1.05 -17.37
C GLN A 5 60.32 -0.20 -17.41
N ASN A 6 60.79 0.17 -18.61
CA ASN A 6 61.97 1.01 -18.76
C ASN A 6 61.65 2.50 -18.48
N PRO A 7 62.31 3.16 -17.53
CA PRO A 7 62.06 4.56 -17.18
C PRO A 7 62.37 5.55 -18.27
N ASN A 8 63.15 5.17 -19.28
CA ASN A 8 63.51 6.03 -20.42
C ASN A 8 62.59 5.88 -21.63
N THR A 9 61.52 5.07 -21.52
CA THR A 9 60.55 4.91 -22.61
C THR A 9 59.72 6.18 -22.76
N PRO A 10 59.59 6.75 -23.97
CA PRO A 10 58.76 7.93 -24.21
C PRO A 10 57.31 7.69 -23.78
N ILE A 11 56.64 8.75 -23.27
CA ILE A 11 55.30 8.66 -22.68
C ILE A 11 54.24 8.21 -23.68
N ASP A 12 54.30 8.60 -24.93
CA ASP A 12 53.42 8.19 -26.01
C ASP A 12 53.48 6.67 -26.26
N VAL A 13 54.69 6.09 -26.19
CA VAL A 13 54.91 4.63 -26.27
C VAL A 13 54.36 3.93 -25.04
N LEU A 14 54.61 4.50 -23.84
CA LEU A 14 54.08 3.97 -22.58
C LEU A 14 52.56 3.94 -22.59
N LEU A 15 51.88 5.00 -23.02
CA LEU A 15 50.42 5.08 -23.12
C LEU A 15 49.86 4.11 -24.15
N THR A 16 50.57 3.87 -25.26
CA THR A 16 50.17 2.85 -26.24
C THR A 16 50.24 1.43 -25.64
N LEU A 17 51.34 1.12 -24.94
CA LEU A 17 51.52 -0.20 -24.29
C LEU A 17 50.58 -0.40 -23.10
N ALA A 18 50.17 0.67 -22.41
CA ALA A 18 49.24 0.63 -21.30
C ALA A 18 47.88 0.03 -21.68
N GLN A 19 47.50 0.03 -22.97
CA GLN A 19 46.31 -0.63 -23.48
C GLN A 19 46.33 -2.16 -23.31
N GLU A 20 47.49 -2.77 -23.43
CA GLU A 20 47.67 -4.22 -23.31
C GLU A 20 48.24 -4.62 -21.92
N PHE A 21 49.03 -3.74 -21.31
CA PHE A 21 49.74 -3.98 -20.08
C PHE A 21 49.52 -2.88 -19.06
N PRO A 22 48.29 -2.63 -18.57
CA PRO A 22 48.00 -1.49 -17.68
C PRO A 22 48.70 -1.60 -16.31
N GLN A 23 48.88 -2.80 -15.77
CA GLN A 23 49.62 -3.00 -14.50
C GLN A 23 51.09 -2.65 -14.62
N ASP A 24 51.77 -3.10 -15.70
CA ASP A 24 53.16 -2.80 -15.93
C ASP A 24 53.41 -1.31 -16.14
N PHE A 25 52.46 -0.59 -16.77
CA PHE A 25 52.49 0.86 -16.91
C PHE A 25 52.46 1.56 -15.56
N ILE A 26 51.60 1.15 -14.65
CA ILE A 26 51.50 1.75 -13.30
C ILE A 26 52.79 1.46 -12.47
N LEU A 27 53.35 0.29 -12.66
CA LEU A 27 54.60 -0.12 -11.97
C LEU A 27 55.86 0.50 -12.57
N ASN A 28 55.76 1.24 -13.70
CA ASN A 28 56.89 1.96 -14.27
C ASN A 28 57.41 3.02 -13.29
N PRO A 29 58.73 3.06 -12.98
CA PRO A 29 59.30 4.03 -12.04
C PRO A 29 59.05 5.53 -12.42
N VAL A 30 58.73 5.82 -13.68
CA VAL A 30 58.45 7.18 -14.16
C VAL A 30 56.99 7.60 -13.84
N PHE A 31 56.08 6.63 -13.65
CA PHE A 31 54.65 6.95 -13.49
C PHE A 31 54.37 7.92 -12.34
N PRO A 32 54.94 7.80 -11.12
CA PRO A 32 54.77 8.80 -10.08
C PRO A 32 55.29 10.21 -10.44
N PHE A 33 56.38 10.29 -11.19
CA PHE A 33 56.90 11.58 -11.66
C PHE A 33 56.00 12.23 -12.69
N LEU A 34 55.44 11.46 -13.61
CA LEU A 34 54.43 11.95 -14.58
C LEU A 34 53.21 12.54 -13.88
N LEU A 35 52.77 11.92 -12.76
CA LEU A 35 51.66 12.44 -11.96
C LEU A 35 52.01 13.73 -11.21
N LEU A 36 53.26 13.91 -10.80
CA LEU A 36 53.71 15.16 -10.17
C LEU A 36 53.81 16.29 -11.17
N GLU A 37 54.26 16.02 -12.41
CA GLU A 37 54.30 17.00 -13.49
C GLU A 37 52.92 17.36 -14.01
N ASN A 38 52.04 16.35 -14.16
CA ASN A 38 50.66 16.51 -14.63
C ASN A 38 49.67 15.76 -13.76
N PRO A 39 49.14 16.34 -12.68
CA PRO A 39 48.12 15.74 -11.84
C PRO A 39 46.83 15.37 -12.61
N TYR A 40 46.61 15.94 -13.78
CA TYR A 40 45.45 15.65 -14.63
C TYR A 40 45.76 14.74 -15.80
N LEU A 41 46.81 13.96 -15.73
CA LEU A 41 47.23 12.99 -16.76
C LEU A 41 46.08 12.09 -17.24
N ALA A 42 45.16 11.71 -16.33
CA ALA A 42 43.99 10.97 -16.66
C ALA A 42 43.07 11.57 -17.75
N ARG A 43 43.15 12.90 -17.99
CA ARG A 43 42.38 13.59 -19.03
C ARG A 43 43.02 13.47 -20.43
N GLU A 44 44.28 13.18 -20.49
CA GLU A 44 45.05 13.04 -21.73
C GLU A 44 45.10 11.61 -22.25
N ILE A 45 44.82 10.66 -21.39
CA ILE A 45 44.76 9.22 -21.70
C ILE A 45 43.45 8.91 -22.46
N SER A 46 43.56 8.14 -23.54
CA SER A 46 42.37 7.68 -24.27
C SER A 46 41.40 6.91 -23.37
N LEU A 47 40.11 7.09 -23.57
CA LEU A 47 39.08 6.51 -22.67
C LEU A 47 39.24 5.00 -22.49
N SER A 48 39.52 4.26 -23.57
CA SER A 48 39.68 2.79 -23.53
C SER A 48 40.86 2.35 -22.67
N VAL A 49 41.97 3.10 -22.71
CA VAL A 49 43.18 2.82 -21.92
C VAL A 49 42.93 3.22 -20.44
N LEU A 50 42.32 4.38 -20.23
CA LEU A 50 42.01 4.88 -18.89
C LEU A 50 41.12 3.92 -18.12
N LEU A 51 40.07 3.40 -18.73
CA LEU A 51 39.16 2.44 -18.08
C LEU A 51 39.89 1.13 -17.69
N LYS A 52 40.79 0.63 -18.50
CA LYS A 52 41.62 -0.53 -18.17
C LYS A 52 42.60 -0.27 -17.03
N ILE A 53 43.21 0.93 -16.99
CA ILE A 53 44.07 1.36 -15.89
C ILE A 53 43.27 1.40 -14.58
N LEU A 54 42.04 1.94 -14.62
CA LEU A 54 41.17 2.03 -13.43
C LEU A 54 40.66 0.67 -12.90
N GLU A 55 40.84 -0.42 -13.63
CA GLU A 55 40.58 -1.79 -13.16
C GLU A 55 41.74 -2.35 -12.28
N CYS A 56 42.93 -1.71 -12.32
CA CYS A 56 44.06 -2.14 -11.53
C CYS A 56 43.87 -1.81 -10.05
N GLN A 57 44.15 -2.75 -9.17
CA GLN A 57 43.93 -2.60 -7.72
C GLN A 57 44.89 -1.61 -7.02
N GLU A 58 46.10 -1.50 -7.56
CA GLU A 58 47.23 -0.76 -6.93
C GLU A 58 47.47 0.60 -7.63
N LEU A 59 46.44 1.47 -7.60
CA LEU A 59 46.55 2.83 -8.19
C LEU A 59 46.98 3.87 -7.15
N PRO A 60 47.90 4.81 -7.51
CA PRO A 60 48.22 5.96 -6.66
C PRO A 60 46.97 6.84 -6.41
N GLU A 61 46.85 7.33 -5.17
CA GLU A 61 45.77 8.23 -4.78
C GLU A 61 45.75 9.52 -5.61
N LEU A 62 46.91 10.00 -5.99
CA LEU A 62 47.06 11.20 -6.83
C LEU A 62 46.45 11.00 -8.23
N PHE A 63 46.61 9.78 -8.81
CA PHE A 63 46.00 9.46 -10.10
C PHE A 63 44.46 9.38 -9.99
N LEU A 64 43.94 8.74 -8.93
CA LEU A 64 42.52 8.68 -8.67
C LEU A 64 41.90 10.03 -8.41
N SER A 65 42.65 10.94 -7.74
CA SER A 65 42.23 12.34 -7.53
C SER A 65 42.16 13.11 -8.86
N GLY A 66 43.15 12.97 -9.72
CA GLY A 66 43.13 13.58 -11.06
C GLY A 66 41.99 13.02 -11.94
N ALA A 67 41.78 11.71 -11.90
CA ALA A 67 40.69 11.02 -12.63
C ALA A 67 39.29 11.43 -12.13
N SER A 68 39.13 11.80 -10.84
CA SER A 68 37.85 12.26 -10.28
C SER A 68 37.34 13.56 -10.93
N GLU A 69 38.24 14.33 -11.56
CA GLU A 69 37.92 15.54 -12.29
C GLU A 69 37.48 15.29 -13.73
N HIS A 70 37.51 14.03 -14.21
CA HIS A 70 37.09 13.68 -15.56
C HIS A 70 35.59 13.95 -15.79
N GLN A 71 35.18 14.17 -17.06
CA GLN A 71 33.78 14.45 -17.40
C GLN A 71 33.01 13.22 -17.84
N ASN A 72 33.69 12.13 -18.20
CA ASN A 72 33.04 10.89 -18.64
C ASN A 72 32.48 10.11 -17.44
N ALA A 73 31.20 9.73 -17.51
CA ALA A 73 30.49 9.03 -16.45
C ALA A 73 31.09 7.66 -16.10
N GLU A 74 31.58 6.88 -17.09
CA GLU A 74 32.19 5.56 -16.86
C GLU A 74 33.49 5.68 -16.06
N VAL A 75 34.31 6.69 -16.37
CA VAL A 75 35.53 7.01 -15.61
C VAL A 75 35.18 7.33 -14.17
N LEU A 76 34.23 8.25 -13.94
CA LEU A 76 33.79 8.64 -12.59
C LEU A 76 33.22 7.45 -11.82
N GLN A 77 32.46 6.56 -12.46
CA GLN A 77 31.93 5.36 -11.84
C GLN A 77 33.05 4.37 -11.48
N SER A 78 34.06 4.21 -12.32
CA SER A 78 35.23 3.35 -12.06
C SER A 78 36.05 3.91 -10.88
N VAL A 79 36.32 5.22 -10.87
CA VAL A 79 36.99 5.88 -9.75
C VAL A 79 36.17 5.74 -8.45
N ALA A 80 34.84 5.97 -8.52
CA ALA A 80 33.97 5.84 -7.35
C ALA A 80 33.94 4.41 -6.77
N LYS A 81 34.12 3.38 -7.58
CA LYS A 81 34.19 1.97 -7.15
C LYS A 81 35.55 1.58 -6.59
N HIS A 82 36.62 2.26 -7.03
CA HIS A 82 37.96 1.84 -6.70
C HIS A 82 38.24 1.94 -5.19
N PRO A 83 38.78 0.89 -4.53
CA PRO A 83 38.89 0.83 -3.07
C PRO A 83 39.83 1.92 -2.49
N LYS A 84 40.90 2.29 -3.21
CA LYS A 84 41.89 3.28 -2.80
C LYS A 84 41.54 4.71 -3.15
N THR A 85 40.32 4.99 -3.68
CA THR A 85 39.93 6.37 -4.00
C THR A 85 39.89 7.23 -2.75
N PRO A 86 40.69 8.31 -2.69
CA PRO A 86 40.77 9.16 -1.52
C PRO A 86 39.46 9.94 -1.30
N GLU A 87 39.19 10.33 -0.05
CA GLU A 87 37.96 11.02 0.34
C GLU A 87 37.72 12.30 -0.48
N ILE A 88 38.76 13.09 -0.70
CA ILE A 88 38.69 14.34 -1.50
C ILE A 88 38.16 14.04 -2.91
N ALA A 89 38.61 12.96 -3.55
CA ALA A 89 38.15 12.57 -4.87
C ALA A 89 36.67 12.12 -4.84
N LEU A 90 36.26 11.38 -3.80
CA LEU A 90 34.85 11.01 -3.61
C LEU A 90 33.95 12.23 -3.38
N GLU A 91 34.45 13.24 -2.64
CA GLU A 91 33.74 14.53 -2.46
C GLU A 91 33.53 15.26 -3.79
N VAL A 92 34.55 15.30 -4.63
CA VAL A 92 34.47 15.91 -5.98
C VAL A 92 33.43 15.18 -6.83
N ILE A 93 33.50 13.84 -6.86
CA ILE A 93 32.55 13.02 -7.63
C ILE A 93 31.12 13.24 -7.13
N ALA A 94 30.91 13.37 -5.81
CA ALA A 94 29.60 13.59 -5.22
C ALA A 94 28.93 14.87 -5.74
N THR A 95 29.69 15.92 -6.08
CA THR A 95 29.15 17.16 -6.67
C THR A 95 28.67 17.00 -8.11
N LYS A 96 29.08 15.93 -8.78
CA LYS A 96 28.77 15.65 -10.20
C LYS A 96 27.57 14.69 -10.38
N THR A 97 26.94 14.26 -9.29
CA THR A 97 25.91 13.20 -9.31
C THR A 97 24.49 13.68 -9.65
N ARG A 98 24.28 14.98 -9.89
CA ARG A 98 22.94 15.57 -10.10
C ARG A 98 22.15 14.93 -11.24
N PHE A 99 22.83 14.56 -12.32
CA PHE A 99 22.21 13.97 -13.52
C PHE A 99 22.62 12.50 -13.73
N ASP A 100 23.44 11.93 -12.85
CA ASP A 100 23.87 10.54 -12.90
C ASP A 100 23.46 9.81 -11.62
N TYR A 101 22.25 9.21 -11.66
CA TYR A 101 21.72 8.40 -10.57
C TYR A 101 22.65 7.22 -10.22
N ARG A 102 23.22 6.55 -11.24
CA ARG A 102 24.07 5.38 -11.06
C ARG A 102 25.38 5.72 -10.33
N LEU A 103 25.99 6.84 -10.68
CA LEU A 103 27.17 7.34 -10.00
C LEU A 103 26.89 7.67 -8.53
N GLY A 104 25.79 8.37 -8.28
CA GLY A 104 25.36 8.70 -6.91
C GLY A 104 25.02 7.45 -6.08
N GLN A 105 24.40 6.43 -6.68
CA GLN A 105 24.11 5.16 -6.01
C GLN A 105 25.38 4.42 -5.63
N ILE A 106 26.38 4.34 -6.53
CA ILE A 106 27.70 3.71 -6.27
C ILE A 106 28.34 4.36 -5.03
N LEU A 107 28.33 5.70 -4.95
CA LEU A 107 28.85 6.41 -3.79
C LEU A 107 28.05 6.11 -2.52
N ALA A 108 26.73 6.20 -2.59
CA ALA A 108 25.87 6.02 -1.43
C ALA A 108 25.93 4.59 -0.84
N GLU A 109 26.22 3.59 -1.67
CA GLU A 109 26.35 2.17 -1.25
C GLU A 109 27.77 1.79 -0.80
N ARG A 110 28.75 2.66 -1.01
CA ARG A 110 30.15 2.39 -0.66
C ARG A 110 30.31 2.18 0.84
N LYS A 111 31.01 1.12 1.22
CA LYS A 111 31.37 0.85 2.62
C LYS A 111 32.37 1.92 3.13
N GLY A 112 32.16 2.41 4.35
CA GLY A 112 33.07 3.39 4.95
C GLY A 112 33.01 4.79 4.34
N ILE A 113 31.91 5.13 3.64
CA ILE A 113 31.71 6.47 3.09
C ILE A 113 31.66 7.52 4.21
N SER A 114 32.37 8.64 4.01
CA SER A 114 32.44 9.70 5.01
C SER A 114 31.16 10.53 5.07
N LEU A 115 30.97 11.21 6.21
CA LEU A 115 29.87 12.15 6.42
C LEU A 115 29.86 13.25 5.37
N LYS A 116 31.03 13.83 5.04
CA LYS A 116 31.16 14.91 4.05
C LYS A 116 30.67 14.50 2.66
N VAL A 117 31.00 13.29 2.22
CA VAL A 117 30.53 12.76 0.92
C VAL A 117 29.01 12.57 0.95
N LEU A 118 28.45 12.05 2.04
CA LEU A 118 26.99 11.90 2.20
C LEU A 118 26.27 13.24 2.17
N GLU A 119 26.81 14.27 2.84
CA GLU A 119 26.25 15.62 2.82
C GLU A 119 26.27 16.23 1.41
N LYS A 120 27.37 16.04 0.67
CA LYS A 120 27.45 16.48 -0.73
C LYS A 120 26.45 15.75 -1.62
N LEU A 121 26.24 14.44 -1.42
CA LEU A 121 25.20 13.68 -2.12
C LEU A 121 23.79 14.19 -1.76
N ALA A 122 23.55 14.60 -0.51
CA ALA A 122 22.28 15.18 -0.09
C ALA A 122 21.98 16.50 -0.80
N ILE A 123 23.01 17.29 -1.11
CA ILE A 123 22.90 18.60 -1.77
C ILE A 123 22.86 18.45 -3.30
N HIS A 124 23.77 17.68 -3.86
CA HIS A 124 24.04 17.64 -5.32
C HIS A 124 23.54 16.37 -6.01
N GLY A 125 23.14 15.35 -5.23
CA GLY A 125 22.70 14.06 -5.78
C GLY A 125 21.42 14.15 -6.62
N ALA A 126 21.30 13.26 -7.60
CA ALA A 126 20.05 13.03 -8.31
C ALA A 126 18.91 12.71 -7.32
N VAL A 127 17.68 13.07 -7.66
CA VAL A 127 16.50 12.88 -6.79
C VAL A 127 16.40 11.48 -6.22
N GLY A 128 16.61 10.44 -7.04
CA GLY A 128 16.59 9.06 -6.59
C GLY A 128 17.65 8.74 -5.53
N VAL A 129 18.86 9.33 -5.64
CA VAL A 129 19.94 9.20 -4.65
C VAL A 129 19.56 9.87 -3.34
N ARG A 130 19.03 11.08 -3.41
CA ARG A 130 18.54 11.83 -2.23
C ARG A 130 17.43 11.09 -1.51
N LEU A 131 16.49 10.51 -2.25
CA LEU A 131 15.42 9.69 -1.71
C LEU A 131 15.96 8.38 -1.09
N TYR A 132 16.96 7.76 -1.72
CA TYR A 132 17.66 6.61 -1.16
C TYR A 132 18.32 6.95 0.19
N LEU A 133 19.05 8.08 0.26
CA LEU A 133 19.65 8.54 1.51
C LEU A 133 18.61 8.79 2.60
N ALA A 134 17.49 9.47 2.26
CA ALA A 134 16.40 9.74 3.21
C ALA A 134 15.80 8.45 3.81
N LYS A 135 15.75 7.35 3.04
CA LYS A 135 15.21 6.06 3.47
C LYS A 135 16.20 5.17 4.23
N ARG A 136 17.49 5.49 4.19
CA ARG A 136 18.54 4.69 4.81
C ARG A 136 18.47 4.81 6.34
N ALA A 137 18.22 3.68 7.04
CA ALA A 137 18.01 3.68 8.49
C ALA A 137 19.21 4.20 9.32
N GLN A 138 20.44 4.02 8.83
CA GLN A 138 21.67 4.42 9.53
C GLN A 138 22.27 5.71 8.99
N ILE A 139 21.47 6.58 8.40
CA ILE A 139 21.94 7.87 7.91
C ILE A 139 22.10 8.88 9.07
N PRO A 140 23.18 9.68 9.16
CA PRO A 140 23.32 10.73 10.18
C PRO A 140 22.25 11.81 10.04
N SER A 141 21.80 12.36 11.19
CA SER A 141 20.77 13.44 11.21
C SER A 141 21.20 14.70 10.43
N SER A 142 22.49 15.05 10.44
CA SER A 142 23.00 16.18 9.65
C SER A 142 22.78 16.02 8.14
N VAL A 143 22.85 14.79 7.62
CA VAL A 143 22.54 14.51 6.22
C VAL A 143 21.04 14.67 5.94
N LEU A 144 20.19 14.23 6.86
CA LEU A 144 18.75 14.43 6.76
C LEU A 144 18.38 15.91 6.78
N GLU A 145 19.07 16.72 7.56
CA GLU A 145 18.93 18.17 7.58
C GLU A 145 19.27 18.79 6.21
N LYS A 146 20.40 18.39 5.61
CA LYS A 146 20.77 18.85 4.27
C LYS A 146 19.74 18.49 3.20
N LEU A 147 19.11 17.33 3.29
CA LEU A 147 18.06 16.91 2.36
C LEU A 147 16.84 17.86 2.36
N ILE A 148 16.49 18.45 3.52
CA ILE A 148 15.38 19.40 3.63
C ILE A 148 15.81 20.87 3.42
N GLU A 149 17.05 21.23 3.74
CA GLU A 149 17.59 22.59 3.52
C GLU A 149 17.77 22.90 2.03
N TYR A 150 18.07 21.89 1.21
CA TYR A 150 18.21 22.01 -0.24
C TYR A 150 17.04 21.34 -0.95
N PRO A 151 15.84 21.95 -0.94
CA PRO A 151 14.64 21.33 -1.46
C PRO A 151 14.72 21.15 -2.98
N GLU A 152 14.15 20.07 -3.47
CA GLU A 152 13.98 19.83 -4.89
C GLU A 152 12.98 20.83 -5.49
N HIS A 153 13.26 21.34 -6.70
CA HIS A 153 12.36 22.27 -7.38
C HIS A 153 11.03 21.61 -7.80
N ASN A 154 11.05 20.32 -8.11
CA ASN A 154 9.84 19.57 -8.38
C ASN A 154 9.13 19.23 -7.07
N TRP A 155 7.92 19.77 -6.91
CA TRP A 155 7.10 19.60 -5.71
C TRP A 155 6.86 18.14 -5.33
N ASN A 156 6.58 17.26 -6.29
CA ASN A 156 6.29 15.86 -5.99
C ASN A 156 7.50 15.14 -5.38
N PHE A 157 8.67 15.37 -5.95
CA PHE A 157 9.90 14.77 -5.44
C PHE A 157 10.34 15.37 -4.10
N ARG A 158 10.12 16.67 -3.91
CA ARG A 158 10.32 17.34 -2.63
C ARG A 158 9.48 16.67 -1.54
N LEU A 159 8.18 16.48 -1.80
CA LEU A 159 7.27 15.84 -0.88
C LEU A 159 7.69 14.39 -0.53
N GLU A 160 8.15 13.62 -1.52
CA GLU A 160 8.64 12.25 -1.28
C GLU A 160 9.86 12.22 -0.36
N ILE A 161 10.81 13.14 -0.56
CA ILE A 161 12.00 13.25 0.30
C ILE A 161 11.58 13.66 1.71
N GLU A 162 10.76 14.70 1.87
CA GLU A 162 10.27 15.16 3.17
C GLU A 162 9.54 14.06 3.94
N VAL A 163 8.68 13.28 3.25
CA VAL A 163 7.99 12.12 3.86
C VAL A 163 8.99 11.03 4.26
N ALA A 164 10.02 10.77 3.46
CA ALA A 164 11.04 9.78 3.79
C ALA A 164 11.89 10.24 4.99
N VAL A 165 12.28 11.52 5.04
CA VAL A 165 12.96 12.13 6.20
C VAL A 165 12.07 12.03 7.44
N ALA A 166 10.79 12.40 7.33
CA ALA A 166 9.84 12.31 8.43
C ALA A 166 9.70 10.89 9.02
N LYS A 167 9.83 9.85 8.18
CA LYS A 167 9.77 8.44 8.61
C LYS A 167 11.09 7.92 9.15
N ASN A 168 12.22 8.57 8.86
CA ASN A 168 13.53 8.04 9.23
C ASN A 168 13.73 8.07 10.76
N PRO A 169 14.16 6.97 11.39
CA PRO A 169 14.32 6.90 12.85
C PRO A 169 15.36 7.90 13.38
N ASN A 170 16.38 8.25 12.58
CA ASN A 170 17.47 9.15 13.00
C ASN A 170 17.14 10.64 12.77
N THR A 171 15.92 10.98 12.36
CA THR A 171 15.51 12.38 12.22
C THR A 171 15.41 13.04 13.60
N SER A 172 16.15 14.12 13.78
CA SER A 172 16.15 14.88 15.05
C SER A 172 14.82 15.59 15.27
N LEU A 173 14.57 15.96 16.54
CA LEU A 173 13.40 16.73 16.94
C LEU A 173 13.30 18.07 16.19
N ASP A 174 14.43 18.76 16.02
CA ASP A 174 14.46 20.05 15.32
C ASP A 174 14.01 19.94 13.85
N ILE A 175 14.45 18.87 13.16
CA ILE A 175 14.02 18.57 11.80
C ILE A 175 12.51 18.26 11.76
N LEU A 176 12.01 17.46 12.71
CA LEU A 176 10.59 17.12 12.79
C LEU A 176 9.74 18.36 13.07
N ASN A 177 10.18 19.26 13.96
CA ASN A 177 9.53 20.54 14.23
C ASN A 177 9.44 21.43 12.98
N LYS A 178 10.55 21.57 12.23
CA LYS A 178 10.56 22.28 10.94
C LYS A 178 9.54 21.66 9.97
N LEU A 179 9.53 20.33 9.85
CA LEU A 179 8.62 19.61 8.96
C LEU A 179 7.15 19.72 9.38
N ILE A 180 6.82 19.87 10.68
CA ILE A 180 5.45 20.10 11.14
C ILE A 180 5.02 21.54 10.80
N ALA A 181 5.88 22.54 11.02
CA ALA A 181 5.55 23.95 10.80
C ALA A 181 5.15 24.23 9.35
N ASP A 182 5.93 23.74 8.39
CA ASP A 182 5.80 24.05 6.96
C ASP A 182 5.27 22.89 6.13
N GLY A 183 5.17 21.68 6.73
CA GLY A 183 4.97 20.43 6.03
C GLY A 183 3.57 20.22 5.47
N HIS A 184 3.54 19.55 4.33
CA HIS A 184 2.33 19.01 3.71
C HIS A 184 1.65 17.95 4.61
N PHE A 185 0.32 17.76 4.46
CA PHE A 185 -0.45 16.75 5.19
C PHE A 185 0.23 15.37 5.28
N LYS A 186 0.76 14.85 4.16
CA LYS A 186 1.45 13.54 4.13
C LYS A 186 2.70 13.50 5.02
N VAL A 187 3.41 14.62 5.17
CA VAL A 187 4.58 14.72 6.06
C VAL A 187 4.14 14.64 7.52
N LYS A 188 3.12 15.43 7.90
CA LYS A 188 2.53 15.41 9.24
C LYS A 188 1.96 14.03 9.59
N GLN A 189 1.32 13.37 8.62
CA GLN A 189 0.85 11.99 8.76
C GLN A 189 2.02 11.01 9.03
N ALA A 190 3.13 11.18 8.33
CA ALA A 190 4.31 10.35 8.54
C ALA A 190 4.91 10.54 9.94
N ILE A 191 4.92 11.78 10.45
CA ILE A 191 5.39 12.10 11.80
C ILE A 191 4.43 11.51 12.85
N ALA A 192 3.11 11.74 12.71
CA ALA A 192 2.11 11.25 13.65
C ALA A 192 2.14 9.71 13.83
N LYS A 193 2.56 8.97 12.80
CA LYS A 193 2.66 7.49 12.83
C LYS A 193 3.99 6.96 13.36
N ARG A 194 4.89 7.82 13.82
CA ARG A 194 6.19 7.36 14.37
C ARG A 194 5.99 6.62 15.70
N PRO A 195 6.72 5.53 15.93
CA PRO A 195 6.86 4.98 17.28
C PRO A 195 7.64 5.97 18.15
N ASN A 196 7.39 5.98 19.44
CA ASN A 196 8.07 6.84 20.43
C ASN A 196 8.00 8.35 20.11
N LEU A 197 6.81 8.81 19.74
CA LEU A 197 6.56 10.21 19.44
C LEU A 197 6.71 11.05 20.73
N GLN A 198 7.48 12.13 20.66
CA GLN A 198 7.74 13.01 21.78
C GLN A 198 6.54 13.91 22.06
N GLU A 199 6.34 14.28 23.34
CA GLU A 199 5.23 15.11 23.81
C GLU A 199 5.07 16.40 23.00
N GLU A 200 6.17 17.11 22.77
CA GLU A 200 6.19 18.37 22.03
C GLU A 200 5.59 18.22 20.61
N LEU A 201 5.93 17.15 19.90
CA LEU A 201 5.40 16.87 18.56
C LEU A 201 3.91 16.50 18.60
N ILE A 202 3.47 15.78 19.65
CA ILE A 202 2.05 15.46 19.85
C ILE A 202 1.25 16.73 20.06
N VAL A 203 1.74 17.61 20.94
CA VAL A 203 1.10 18.90 21.22
C VAL A 203 0.98 19.74 19.95
N GLN A 204 2.07 19.89 19.19
CA GLN A 204 2.08 20.65 17.94
C GLN A 204 1.08 20.08 16.91
N LEU A 205 1.05 18.76 16.75
CA LEU A 205 0.13 18.08 15.83
C LEU A 205 -1.33 18.20 16.31
N ALA A 206 -1.60 18.09 17.60
CA ALA A 206 -2.95 18.20 18.14
C ALA A 206 -3.53 19.62 18.00
N ILE A 207 -2.69 20.65 18.05
CA ILE A 207 -3.10 22.06 17.90
C ILE A 207 -3.30 22.45 16.42
N ASP A 208 -2.72 21.74 15.48
CA ASP A 208 -2.80 22.09 14.05
C ASP A 208 -4.21 21.90 13.47
N TYR A 209 -4.90 23.00 13.22
CA TYR A 209 -6.25 23.03 12.67
C TYR A 209 -6.37 22.62 11.20
N ARG A 210 -5.28 22.73 10.44
CA ARG A 210 -5.28 22.52 8.98
C ARG A 210 -5.24 21.06 8.57
N VAL A 211 -5.06 20.18 9.53
CA VAL A 211 -4.89 18.75 9.30
C VAL A 211 -5.80 17.98 10.23
N GLN A 212 -6.36 16.87 9.80
CA GLN A 212 -7.01 15.90 10.68
C GLN A 212 -5.95 15.20 11.57
N ALA A 213 -5.07 16.00 12.18
CA ALA A 213 -3.92 15.49 12.93
C ALA A 213 -4.36 14.72 14.16
N MET A 214 -5.44 15.15 14.81
CA MET A 214 -6.03 14.44 15.93
C MET A 214 -6.38 12.99 15.58
N LYS A 215 -7.04 12.77 14.45
CA LYS A 215 -7.37 11.41 14.00
C LYS A 215 -6.11 10.57 13.74
N LEU A 216 -5.09 11.17 13.14
CA LEU A 216 -3.82 10.47 12.87
C LEU A 216 -3.06 10.11 14.14
N LEU A 217 -3.12 10.98 15.17
CA LEU A 217 -2.54 10.70 16.48
C LEU A 217 -3.30 9.58 17.19
N CYS A 218 -4.65 9.53 17.09
CA CYS A 218 -5.45 8.45 17.65
C CYS A 218 -5.17 7.09 16.97
N GLU A 219 -4.70 7.08 15.72
CA GLU A 219 -4.25 5.87 15.03
C GLU A 219 -2.87 5.37 15.53
N ASN A 220 -2.12 6.19 16.28
CA ASN A 220 -0.79 5.82 16.78
C ASN A 220 -0.87 5.11 18.13
N LEU A 221 -1.03 3.80 18.11
CA LEU A 221 -1.14 2.97 19.31
C LEU A 221 0.16 2.83 20.12
N HIS A 222 1.27 3.43 19.67
CA HIS A 222 2.54 3.45 20.42
C HIS A 222 2.59 4.57 21.49
N ILE A 223 1.62 5.48 21.51
CA ILE A 223 1.55 6.53 22.56
C ILE A 223 1.18 5.85 23.89
N PRO A 224 2.06 5.90 24.91
CA PRO A 224 1.82 5.22 26.18
C PRO A 224 0.79 5.95 27.05
N ALA A 225 0.11 5.20 27.92
CA ALA A 225 -0.88 5.73 28.84
C ALA A 225 -0.31 6.82 29.77
N SER A 226 0.93 6.65 30.25
CA SER A 226 1.60 7.65 31.11
C SER A 226 1.74 9.02 30.46
N LEU A 227 2.06 9.05 29.16
CA LEU A 227 2.14 10.31 28.42
C LEU A 227 0.74 10.93 28.22
N LEU A 228 -0.30 10.12 28.02
CA LEU A 228 -1.68 10.61 27.96
C LEU A 228 -2.15 11.19 29.31
N GLU A 229 -1.69 10.65 30.45
CA GLU A 229 -1.95 11.20 31.78
C GLU A 229 -1.33 12.60 31.98
N GLU A 230 -0.15 12.84 31.44
CA GLU A 230 0.49 14.16 31.44
C GLU A 230 -0.26 15.14 30.53
N LEU A 231 -0.55 14.73 29.30
CA LEU A 231 -1.25 15.53 28.30
C LEU A 231 -2.70 15.84 28.70
N ALA A 232 -3.35 15.02 29.54
CA ALA A 232 -4.68 15.27 30.04
C ALA A 232 -4.76 16.56 30.87
N LYS A 233 -3.64 16.99 31.47
CA LYS A 233 -3.53 18.21 32.27
C LYS A 233 -3.14 19.45 31.47
N HIS A 234 -2.88 19.29 30.17
CA HIS A 234 -2.42 20.36 29.31
C HIS A 234 -3.47 21.50 29.22
N GLU A 235 -3.03 22.76 29.24
CA GLU A 235 -3.90 23.93 29.19
C GLU A 235 -4.75 24.02 27.91
N ASN A 236 -4.20 23.58 26.79
CA ASN A 236 -4.88 23.62 25.48
C ASN A 236 -5.96 22.53 25.39
N LEU A 237 -7.20 22.97 25.22
CA LEU A 237 -8.37 22.09 25.10
C LEU A 237 -8.21 21.01 24.01
N ARG A 238 -7.56 21.34 22.88
CA ARG A 238 -7.36 20.38 21.78
C ARG A 238 -6.46 19.22 22.16
N VAL A 239 -5.45 19.47 22.98
CA VAL A 239 -4.60 18.40 23.50
C VAL A 239 -5.44 17.47 24.41
N ARG A 240 -6.30 18.03 25.27
CA ARG A 240 -7.22 17.23 26.09
C ARG A 240 -8.26 16.49 25.26
N GLN A 241 -8.76 17.11 24.17
CA GLN A 241 -9.65 16.43 23.21
C GLN A 241 -8.98 15.24 22.55
N PHE A 242 -7.71 15.40 22.13
CA PHE A 242 -6.91 14.30 21.62
C PHE A 242 -6.78 13.17 22.63
N VAL A 243 -6.44 13.50 23.89
CA VAL A 243 -6.35 12.49 24.96
C VAL A 243 -7.68 11.75 25.10
N ALA A 244 -8.81 12.45 25.22
CA ALA A 244 -10.11 11.81 25.37
C ALA A 244 -10.47 10.83 24.22
N ALA A 245 -10.06 11.16 22.98
CA ALA A 245 -10.32 10.34 21.80
C ALA A 245 -9.34 9.16 21.62
N HIS A 246 -8.19 9.17 22.32
CA HIS A 246 -7.14 8.18 22.05
C HIS A 246 -7.46 6.81 22.64
N PRO A 247 -7.28 5.70 21.89
CA PRO A 247 -7.64 4.35 22.36
C PRO A 247 -6.91 3.91 23.64
N ASN A 248 -5.67 4.37 23.87
CA ASN A 248 -4.88 4.00 25.05
C ASN A 248 -5.17 4.88 26.28
N THR A 249 -6.19 5.74 26.24
CA THR A 249 -6.53 6.61 27.36
C THR A 249 -7.03 5.78 28.55
N PRO A 250 -6.43 5.96 29.74
CA PRO A 250 -6.88 5.29 30.95
C PRO A 250 -8.34 5.57 31.28
N LEU A 251 -9.02 4.57 31.87
CA LEU A 251 -10.44 4.65 32.21
C LEU A 251 -10.76 5.86 33.12
N ASP A 252 -9.93 6.10 34.12
CA ASP A 252 -10.13 7.19 35.06
C ASP A 252 -10.16 8.57 34.35
N LEU A 253 -9.31 8.74 33.34
CA LEU A 253 -9.30 9.95 32.52
C LEU A 253 -10.54 10.07 31.62
N LEU A 254 -11.07 8.96 31.12
CA LEU A 254 -12.33 8.97 30.35
C LEU A 254 -13.50 9.40 31.27
N ILE A 255 -13.57 8.87 32.50
CA ILE A 255 -14.59 9.25 33.50
C ILE A 255 -14.48 10.74 33.82
N GLU A 256 -13.28 11.25 34.05
CA GLU A 256 -13.11 12.69 34.30
C GLU A 256 -13.47 13.55 33.08
N ALA A 257 -13.14 13.08 31.88
CA ALA A 257 -13.44 13.78 30.63
C ALA A 257 -14.95 13.90 30.37
N THR A 258 -15.79 12.93 30.81
CA THR A 258 -17.26 13.03 30.65
C THR A 258 -17.87 14.24 31.41
N LYS A 259 -17.24 14.67 32.50
CA LYS A 259 -17.68 15.83 33.29
C LYS A 259 -17.47 17.16 32.56
N ILE A 260 -16.59 17.18 31.54
CA ILE A 260 -16.22 18.36 30.76
C ILE A 260 -17.01 18.35 29.45
N TYR A 261 -17.92 19.30 29.29
CA TYR A 261 -18.83 19.38 28.14
C TYR A 261 -18.12 19.27 26.78
N GLU A 262 -17.00 19.97 26.61
CA GLU A 262 -16.21 20.02 25.36
C GLU A 262 -15.48 18.71 25.03
N LEU A 263 -15.33 17.80 25.99
CA LEU A 263 -14.63 16.52 25.79
C LEU A 263 -15.58 15.35 25.53
N ARG A 264 -16.88 15.48 25.87
CA ARG A 264 -17.85 14.36 25.72
C ARG A 264 -17.90 13.76 24.33
N LEU A 265 -17.80 14.59 23.29
CA LEU A 265 -17.73 14.11 21.90
C LEU A 265 -16.55 13.15 21.72
N HIS A 266 -15.39 13.54 22.19
CA HIS A 266 -14.16 12.75 22.00
C HIS A 266 -14.11 11.50 22.89
N VAL A 267 -14.75 11.55 24.07
CA VAL A 267 -15.01 10.34 24.86
C VAL A 267 -15.92 9.38 24.08
N ALA A 268 -16.98 9.89 23.47
CA ALA A 268 -17.90 9.09 22.67
C ALA A 268 -17.23 8.49 21.40
N GLU A 269 -16.24 9.18 20.83
CA GLU A 269 -15.45 8.71 19.68
C GLU A 269 -14.41 7.66 20.07
N ASN A 270 -13.99 7.57 21.32
CA ASN A 270 -12.96 6.65 21.77
C ASN A 270 -13.49 5.19 21.72
N PRO A 271 -12.85 4.29 20.93
CA PRO A 271 -13.35 2.92 20.76
C PRO A 271 -13.31 2.08 22.04
N ASN A 272 -12.52 2.47 23.01
CA ASN A 272 -12.36 1.78 24.30
C ASN A 272 -13.21 2.39 25.42
N THR A 273 -14.10 3.33 25.09
CA THR A 273 -15.04 3.88 26.07
C THR A 273 -15.99 2.77 26.58
N PRO A 274 -16.07 2.57 27.90
CA PRO A 274 -16.94 1.57 28.50
C PRO A 274 -18.42 1.78 28.18
N ILE A 275 -19.16 0.68 28.14
CA ILE A 275 -20.59 0.68 27.79
C ILE A 275 -21.39 1.57 28.73
N ASP A 276 -21.09 1.59 30.03
CA ASP A 276 -21.77 2.42 31.03
C ASP A 276 -21.63 3.91 30.73
N ILE A 277 -20.43 4.34 30.32
CA ILE A 277 -20.18 5.74 29.92
C ILE A 277 -20.91 6.05 28.60
N LEU A 278 -20.90 5.14 27.65
CA LEU A 278 -21.65 5.32 26.39
C LEU A 278 -23.17 5.39 26.64
N GLU A 279 -23.68 4.64 27.63
CA GLU A 279 -25.10 4.68 27.99
C GLU A 279 -25.48 6.02 28.64
N GLU A 280 -24.64 6.56 29.50
CA GLU A 280 -24.82 7.91 30.08
C GLU A 280 -24.83 8.96 28.96
N LEU A 281 -23.81 8.96 28.10
CA LEU A 281 -23.67 9.91 27.01
C LEU A 281 -24.74 9.75 25.89
N ALA A 282 -25.40 8.59 25.78
CA ALA A 282 -26.50 8.40 24.84
C ALA A 282 -27.71 9.32 25.10
N SER A 283 -27.80 9.89 26.33
CA SER A 283 -28.81 10.87 26.72
C SER A 283 -28.29 12.32 26.65
N ASP A 284 -27.08 12.56 26.12
CA ASP A 284 -26.52 13.90 25.94
C ASP A 284 -27.39 14.72 24.98
N SER A 285 -27.54 16.03 25.27
CA SER A 285 -28.33 16.93 24.43
C SER A 285 -27.71 17.25 23.08
N ARG A 286 -26.45 16.96 22.91
CA ARG A 286 -25.67 17.20 21.68
C ARG A 286 -25.87 16.10 20.65
N GLU A 287 -26.32 16.48 19.46
CA GLU A 287 -26.49 15.54 18.34
C GLU A 287 -25.18 14.92 17.85
N ASP A 288 -24.05 15.67 17.91
CA ASP A 288 -22.74 15.16 17.52
C ASP A 288 -22.22 14.08 18.48
N VAL A 289 -22.46 14.22 19.80
CA VAL A 289 -22.15 13.20 20.81
C VAL A 289 -22.95 11.93 20.54
N GLN A 290 -24.26 12.04 20.34
CA GLN A 290 -25.12 10.90 20.06
C GLN A 290 -24.77 10.23 18.69
N ALA A 291 -24.32 11.03 17.70
CA ALA A 291 -23.83 10.49 16.42
C ALA A 291 -22.50 9.74 16.61
N ALA A 292 -21.60 10.26 17.43
CA ALA A 292 -20.34 9.58 17.77
C ALA A 292 -20.60 8.22 18.44
N ILE A 293 -21.54 8.19 19.41
CA ILE A 293 -21.95 6.94 20.07
C ILE A 293 -22.51 5.94 19.04
N THR A 294 -23.37 6.40 18.11
CA THR A 294 -23.92 5.53 17.07
C THR A 294 -22.82 4.87 16.24
N ASN A 295 -21.71 5.56 16.00
CA ASN A 295 -20.58 5.06 15.21
C ASN A 295 -19.52 4.32 16.05
N ASN A 296 -19.63 4.35 17.39
CA ASN A 296 -18.63 3.74 18.26
C ASN A 296 -18.75 2.20 18.23
N PRO A 297 -17.68 1.46 17.89
CA PRO A 297 -17.73 0.01 17.76
C PRO A 297 -18.10 -0.74 19.04
N SER A 298 -17.98 -0.09 20.22
CA SER A 298 -18.31 -0.64 21.52
C SER A 298 -19.78 -0.39 21.94
N THR A 299 -20.53 0.35 21.13
CA THR A 299 -21.95 0.64 21.42
C THR A 299 -22.79 -0.62 21.44
N SER A 300 -23.54 -0.81 22.53
CA SER A 300 -24.40 -1.99 22.71
C SER A 300 -25.69 -1.92 21.90
N ALA A 301 -26.33 -3.09 21.69
CA ALA A 301 -27.64 -3.20 21.06
C ALA A 301 -28.71 -2.35 21.76
N VAL A 302 -28.67 -2.27 23.09
CA VAL A 302 -29.62 -1.48 23.90
C VAL A 302 -29.48 0.02 23.61
N ILE A 303 -28.24 0.51 23.53
CA ILE A 303 -27.98 1.92 23.23
C ILE A 303 -28.43 2.25 21.81
N LEU A 304 -28.12 1.39 20.82
CA LEU A 304 -28.58 1.56 19.44
C LEU A 304 -30.10 1.59 19.34
N GLY A 305 -30.80 0.74 20.11
CA GLY A 305 -32.26 0.75 20.20
C GLY A 305 -32.82 2.08 20.72
N LYS A 306 -32.19 2.68 21.74
CA LYS A 306 -32.56 4.00 22.25
C LYS A 306 -32.33 5.10 21.17
N LEU A 307 -31.18 5.06 20.50
CA LEU A 307 -30.79 6.06 19.49
C LEU A 307 -31.61 5.96 18.18
N ALA A 308 -32.20 4.79 17.88
CA ALA A 308 -33.04 4.55 16.72
C ALA A 308 -34.39 5.30 16.73
N GLN A 309 -34.71 5.99 17.83
CA GLN A 309 -35.85 6.93 17.87
C GLN A 309 -35.65 8.15 16.98
N ASN A 310 -34.39 8.50 16.66
CA ASN A 310 -34.06 9.59 15.73
C ASN A 310 -33.72 9.05 14.34
N PRO A 311 -34.59 9.28 13.31
CA PRO A 311 -34.37 8.80 11.94
C PRO A 311 -33.07 9.29 11.27
N ALA A 312 -32.52 10.42 11.72
CA ALA A 312 -31.26 10.93 11.19
C ALA A 312 -30.10 9.96 11.40
N ARG A 313 -30.22 8.97 12.30
CA ARG A 313 -29.19 7.96 12.63
C ARG A 313 -29.43 6.61 11.96
N ASP A 314 -30.55 6.45 11.26
CA ASP A 314 -30.97 5.16 10.71
C ASP A 314 -29.87 4.47 9.89
N LEU A 315 -29.20 5.22 8.99
CA LEU A 315 -28.15 4.63 8.17
C LEU A 315 -26.96 4.14 8.98
N ALA A 316 -26.51 4.94 9.96
CA ALA A 316 -25.38 4.57 10.82
C ALA A 316 -25.73 3.35 11.70
N ILE A 317 -26.97 3.34 12.24
CA ILE A 317 -27.46 2.20 13.02
C ILE A 317 -27.57 0.96 12.13
N ALA A 318 -28.15 1.06 10.92
CA ALA A 318 -28.29 -0.08 10.01
C ALA A 318 -26.94 -0.69 9.61
N MET A 319 -25.87 0.11 9.60
CA MET A 319 -24.52 -0.33 9.29
C MET A 319 -23.74 -0.83 10.52
N HIS A 320 -24.24 -0.64 11.72
CA HIS A 320 -23.52 -0.98 12.94
C HIS A 320 -23.61 -2.49 13.24
N LYS A 321 -22.47 -3.12 13.53
CA LYS A 321 -22.36 -4.59 13.75
C LYS A 321 -23.21 -5.12 14.90
N ASN A 322 -23.49 -4.30 15.92
CA ASN A 322 -24.25 -4.69 17.12
C ASN A 322 -25.75 -4.31 17.03
N THR A 323 -26.23 -3.91 15.85
CA THR A 323 -27.64 -3.55 15.69
C THR A 323 -28.53 -4.78 15.86
N PRO A 324 -29.56 -4.70 16.73
CA PRO A 324 -30.52 -5.77 16.88
C PRO A 324 -31.22 -6.10 15.55
N GLU A 325 -31.31 -7.41 15.22
CA GLU A 325 -31.94 -7.85 13.96
C GLU A 325 -33.43 -7.49 13.88
N ASP A 326 -34.14 -7.46 14.99
CA ASP A 326 -35.55 -7.09 15.07
C ASP A 326 -35.83 -5.62 14.80
N LEU A 327 -34.78 -4.76 14.99
CA LEU A 327 -34.87 -3.32 14.70
C LEU A 327 -34.65 -3.01 13.23
N LEU A 328 -33.83 -3.80 12.54
CA LEU A 328 -33.41 -3.56 11.16
C LEU A 328 -34.55 -3.41 10.14
N PRO A 329 -35.59 -4.25 10.12
CA PRO A 329 -36.67 -4.10 9.13
C PRO A 329 -37.34 -2.73 9.18
N LYS A 330 -37.61 -2.19 10.37
CA LYS A 330 -38.20 -0.86 10.57
C LYS A 330 -37.28 0.26 10.11
N ILE A 331 -35.98 0.15 10.39
CA ILE A 331 -34.98 1.12 9.94
C ILE A 331 -34.86 1.07 8.41
N LEU A 332 -34.78 -0.11 7.81
CA LEU A 332 -34.67 -0.29 6.36
C LEU A 332 -35.93 0.24 5.65
N GLU A 333 -37.12 0.10 6.26
CA GLU A 333 -38.34 0.70 5.74
C GLU A 333 -38.23 2.23 5.70
N ARG A 334 -37.76 2.89 6.78
CA ARG A 334 -37.55 4.34 6.80
C ARG A 334 -36.49 4.79 5.79
N LEU A 335 -35.36 4.03 5.66
CA LEU A 335 -34.32 4.31 4.69
C LEU A 335 -34.75 4.07 3.23
N SER A 336 -35.80 3.29 2.99
CA SER A 336 -36.29 2.99 1.63
C SER A 336 -36.76 4.23 0.88
N VAL A 337 -37.20 5.27 1.59
CA VAL A 337 -37.66 6.54 1.02
C VAL A 337 -36.58 7.62 1.01
N ASP A 338 -35.32 7.29 1.34
CA ASP A 338 -34.22 8.27 1.30
C ASP A 338 -34.00 8.78 -0.13
N ALA A 339 -33.77 10.09 -0.25
CA ALA A 339 -33.57 10.74 -1.55
C ALA A 339 -32.28 10.24 -2.25
N ARG A 340 -31.28 9.82 -1.48
CA ARG A 340 -29.99 9.34 -2.01
C ARG A 340 -30.10 7.93 -2.56
N LEU A 341 -29.79 7.76 -3.84
CA LEU A 341 -29.82 6.45 -4.50
C LEU A 341 -28.89 5.44 -3.80
N SER A 342 -27.71 5.88 -3.33
CA SER A 342 -26.73 5.03 -2.62
C SER A 342 -27.32 4.41 -1.35
N VAL A 343 -28.15 5.14 -0.60
CA VAL A 343 -28.84 4.61 0.57
C VAL A 343 -29.87 3.55 0.18
N ARG A 344 -30.69 3.83 -0.85
CA ARG A 344 -31.65 2.84 -1.36
C ARG A 344 -30.97 1.60 -1.94
N MET A 345 -29.79 1.74 -2.56
CA MET A 345 -28.96 0.60 -3.00
C MET A 345 -28.47 -0.25 -1.83
N PHE A 346 -28.04 0.39 -0.73
CA PHE A 346 -27.70 -0.30 0.52
C PHE A 346 -28.91 -1.11 1.05
N VAL A 347 -30.09 -0.46 1.12
CA VAL A 347 -31.33 -1.14 1.53
C VAL A 347 -31.63 -2.32 0.60
N ALA A 348 -31.59 -2.12 -0.73
CA ALA A 348 -31.90 -3.17 -1.71
C ALA A 348 -31.02 -4.43 -1.53
N LYS A 349 -29.77 -4.25 -1.13
CA LYS A 349 -28.81 -5.36 -0.93
C LYS A 349 -28.92 -6.02 0.45
N HIS A 350 -29.51 -5.34 1.44
CA HIS A 350 -29.51 -5.82 2.83
C HIS A 350 -30.41 -7.06 3.02
N PRO A 351 -29.92 -8.15 3.69
CA PRO A 351 -30.67 -9.40 3.81
C PRO A 351 -32.03 -9.28 4.52
N LEU A 352 -32.15 -8.33 5.47
CA LEU A 352 -33.37 -8.13 6.27
C LEU A 352 -34.30 -7.08 5.67
N THR A 353 -34.11 -6.68 4.41
CA THR A 353 -35.02 -5.74 3.74
C THR A 353 -36.40 -6.37 3.55
N PRO A 354 -37.49 -5.68 3.96
CA PRO A 354 -38.84 -6.18 3.77
C PRO A 354 -39.14 -6.54 2.31
N VAL A 355 -39.82 -7.67 2.12
CA VAL A 355 -40.14 -8.25 0.80
C VAL A 355 -40.93 -7.26 -0.07
N GLU A 356 -41.82 -6.50 0.54
CA GLU A 356 -42.66 -5.50 -0.14
C GLU A 356 -41.81 -4.42 -0.80
N ILE A 357 -40.73 -3.99 -0.16
CA ILE A 357 -39.79 -3.00 -0.70
C ILE A 357 -39.06 -3.57 -1.91
N LEU A 358 -38.51 -4.79 -1.81
CA LEU A 358 -37.83 -5.47 -2.90
C LEU A 358 -38.76 -5.67 -4.10
N ALA A 359 -40.01 -6.08 -3.85
CA ALA A 359 -41.01 -6.29 -4.88
C ALA A 359 -41.38 -4.99 -5.61
N ASN A 360 -41.56 -3.90 -4.87
CA ASN A 360 -41.84 -2.59 -5.43
C ASN A 360 -40.70 -2.08 -6.32
N TRP A 361 -39.47 -2.22 -5.87
CA TRP A 361 -38.30 -1.76 -6.60
C TRP A 361 -37.83 -2.66 -7.73
N ALA A 362 -38.39 -3.85 -7.87
CA ALA A 362 -38.12 -4.74 -9.00
C ALA A 362 -38.50 -4.16 -10.37
N LYS A 363 -39.24 -3.05 -10.40
CA LYS A 363 -39.60 -2.29 -11.60
C LYS A 363 -38.99 -0.88 -11.66
N ASP A 364 -38.14 -0.53 -10.70
CA ASP A 364 -37.51 0.79 -10.59
C ASP A 364 -36.21 0.84 -11.45
N LYS A 365 -35.30 1.77 -11.13
CA LYS A 365 -34.04 1.95 -11.83
C LYS A 365 -33.19 0.67 -11.84
N TRP A 366 -32.43 0.47 -12.92
CA TRP A 366 -31.66 -0.75 -13.13
C TRP A 366 -30.62 -0.99 -12.02
N GLU A 367 -30.07 0.09 -11.42
CA GLU A 367 -29.14 0.00 -10.30
C GLU A 367 -29.79 -0.69 -9.09
N LEU A 368 -31.04 -0.33 -8.74
CA LEU A 368 -31.77 -0.97 -7.65
C LEU A 368 -32.05 -2.43 -7.98
N ARG A 369 -32.50 -2.73 -9.20
CA ARG A 369 -32.75 -4.10 -9.65
C ARG A 369 -31.50 -4.98 -9.56
N LEU A 370 -30.31 -4.37 -9.87
CA LEU A 370 -29.02 -5.06 -9.72
C LEU A 370 -28.77 -5.48 -8.27
N TYR A 371 -28.97 -4.57 -7.31
CA TYR A 371 -28.73 -4.87 -5.88
C TYR A 371 -29.80 -5.80 -5.29
N ILE A 372 -31.04 -5.74 -5.79
CA ILE A 372 -32.07 -6.72 -5.44
C ILE A 372 -31.66 -8.12 -5.91
N ALA A 373 -31.15 -8.23 -7.15
CA ALA A 373 -30.66 -9.51 -7.66
C ALA A 373 -29.50 -10.08 -6.84
N GLN A 374 -28.69 -9.21 -6.22
CA GLN A 374 -27.60 -9.60 -5.32
C GLN A 374 -28.05 -9.88 -3.88
N ASN A 375 -29.28 -9.55 -3.52
CA ASN A 375 -29.78 -9.77 -2.16
C ASN A 375 -29.98 -11.27 -1.89
N PRO A 376 -29.33 -11.84 -0.83
CA PRO A 376 -29.46 -13.26 -0.53
C PRO A 376 -30.87 -13.67 -0.07
N SER A 377 -31.69 -12.70 0.35
CA SER A 377 -33.09 -12.91 0.76
C SER A 377 -34.09 -12.42 -0.29
N ALA A 378 -33.65 -12.20 -1.52
CA ALA A 378 -34.55 -11.79 -2.60
C ALA A 378 -35.64 -12.84 -2.83
N PRO A 379 -36.94 -12.42 -2.87
CA PRO A 379 -38.03 -13.37 -3.08
C PRO A 379 -37.94 -14.10 -4.43
N LEU A 380 -38.31 -15.37 -4.45
CA LEU A 380 -38.23 -16.19 -5.67
C LEU A 380 -38.94 -15.56 -6.87
N PHE A 381 -40.15 -15.01 -6.67
CA PHE A 381 -40.91 -14.37 -7.74
C PHE A 381 -40.23 -13.09 -8.27
N VAL A 382 -39.48 -12.36 -7.42
CA VAL A 382 -38.68 -11.20 -7.84
C VAL A 382 -37.50 -11.67 -8.69
N LEU A 383 -36.79 -12.71 -8.26
CA LEU A 383 -35.69 -13.30 -9.04
C LEU A 383 -36.19 -13.84 -10.40
N GLU A 384 -37.37 -14.48 -10.44
CA GLU A 384 -38.01 -14.92 -11.68
C GLU A 384 -38.34 -13.76 -12.64
N GLN A 385 -38.78 -12.60 -12.10
CA GLN A 385 -39.02 -11.39 -12.85
C GLN A 385 -37.67 -10.83 -13.39
N LEU A 386 -36.68 -10.67 -12.53
CA LEU A 386 -35.38 -10.10 -12.87
C LEU A 386 -34.52 -11.00 -13.78
N ALA A 387 -34.81 -12.30 -13.83
CA ALA A 387 -34.20 -13.24 -14.79
C ALA A 387 -34.53 -12.87 -16.25
N LYS A 388 -35.50 -11.99 -16.50
CA LYS A 388 -35.90 -11.47 -17.82
C LYS A 388 -35.54 -10.00 -18.00
N ASP A 389 -34.65 -9.45 -17.13
CA ASP A 389 -34.27 -8.03 -17.17
C ASP A 389 -33.59 -7.66 -18.48
N PHE A 390 -33.76 -6.42 -18.92
CA PHE A 390 -33.04 -5.90 -20.10
C PHE A 390 -31.54 -5.82 -19.89
N SER A 391 -31.08 -5.51 -18.67
CA SER A 391 -29.65 -5.48 -18.33
C SER A 391 -29.09 -6.88 -18.15
N SER A 392 -28.07 -7.22 -18.90
CA SER A 392 -27.32 -8.47 -18.73
C SER A 392 -26.65 -8.57 -17.35
N GLU A 393 -26.24 -7.44 -16.75
CA GLU A 393 -25.67 -7.36 -15.41
C GLU A 393 -26.66 -7.80 -14.34
N VAL A 394 -27.93 -7.39 -14.46
CA VAL A 394 -29.01 -7.84 -13.58
C VAL A 394 -29.25 -9.33 -13.74
N ARG A 395 -29.37 -9.81 -15.00
CA ARG A 395 -29.57 -11.24 -15.27
C ARG A 395 -28.42 -12.09 -14.77
N ALA A 396 -27.17 -11.63 -14.94
CA ALA A 396 -25.98 -12.31 -14.42
C ALA A 396 -25.96 -12.34 -12.88
N SER A 397 -26.43 -11.28 -12.22
CA SER A 397 -26.56 -11.23 -10.76
C SER A 397 -27.65 -12.17 -10.25
N VAL A 398 -28.78 -12.26 -10.96
CA VAL A 398 -29.79 -13.29 -10.69
C VAL A 398 -29.16 -14.68 -10.84
N ALA A 399 -28.43 -14.94 -11.92
CA ALA A 399 -27.78 -16.24 -12.15
C ALA A 399 -26.81 -16.62 -11.03
N LYS A 400 -26.10 -15.65 -10.43
CA LYS A 400 -25.17 -15.85 -9.29
C LYS A 400 -25.89 -16.05 -7.95
N ASN A 401 -27.14 -15.60 -7.82
CA ASN A 401 -27.85 -15.66 -6.55
C ASN A 401 -28.22 -17.11 -6.22
N SER A 402 -27.84 -17.57 -5.01
CA SER A 402 -28.12 -18.94 -4.55
C SER A 402 -29.61 -19.25 -4.37
N GLN A 403 -30.47 -18.22 -4.24
CA GLN A 403 -31.93 -18.41 -4.13
C GLN A 403 -32.62 -18.51 -5.51
N THR A 404 -31.87 -18.38 -6.62
CA THR A 404 -32.47 -18.39 -7.95
C THR A 404 -33.13 -19.73 -8.25
N PRO A 405 -34.44 -19.71 -8.64
CA PRO A 405 -35.15 -20.91 -8.99
C PRO A 405 -34.50 -21.65 -10.15
N THR A 406 -34.55 -22.99 -10.12
CA THR A 406 -34.01 -23.86 -11.17
C THR A 406 -34.60 -23.51 -12.54
N SER A 407 -35.89 -23.20 -12.61
CA SER A 407 -36.58 -22.77 -13.85
C SER A 407 -36.01 -21.49 -14.43
N SER A 408 -35.48 -20.57 -13.58
CA SER A 408 -34.80 -19.36 -14.00
C SER A 408 -33.37 -19.64 -14.45
N LEU A 409 -32.63 -20.51 -13.74
CA LEU A 409 -31.30 -20.95 -14.15
C LEU A 409 -31.33 -21.64 -15.50
N GLU A 410 -32.37 -22.44 -15.80
CA GLU A 410 -32.55 -23.07 -17.10
C GLU A 410 -32.72 -22.06 -18.23
N LYS A 411 -33.48 -20.99 -18.02
CA LYS A 411 -33.66 -19.92 -19.00
C LYS A 411 -32.36 -19.13 -19.19
N LEU A 412 -31.70 -18.76 -18.09
CA LEU A 412 -30.43 -18.01 -18.09
C LEU A 412 -29.24 -18.79 -18.68
N ALA A 413 -29.29 -20.11 -18.64
CA ALA A 413 -28.32 -20.99 -19.29
C ALA A 413 -28.32 -20.86 -20.83
N ASN A 414 -29.46 -20.38 -21.39
CA ASN A 414 -29.62 -20.13 -22.83
C ASN A 414 -29.52 -18.63 -23.17
N ASP A 415 -29.04 -17.79 -22.24
CA ASP A 415 -28.87 -16.38 -22.48
C ASP A 415 -27.86 -16.12 -23.61
N TRP A 416 -28.12 -15.06 -24.41
CA TRP A 416 -27.23 -14.66 -25.49
C TRP A 416 -25.92 -14.00 -24.99
N GLU A 417 -25.95 -13.46 -23.73
CA GLU A 417 -24.75 -12.89 -23.10
C GLU A 417 -23.89 -13.97 -22.44
N PRO A 418 -22.61 -14.08 -22.81
CA PRO A 418 -21.71 -15.08 -22.24
C PRO A 418 -21.53 -14.95 -20.73
N GLU A 419 -21.59 -13.70 -20.20
CA GLU A 419 -21.43 -13.44 -18.78
C GLU A 419 -22.57 -14.04 -17.95
N VAL A 420 -23.79 -14.04 -18.48
CA VAL A 420 -24.94 -14.67 -17.82
C VAL A 420 -24.78 -16.19 -17.78
N LYS A 421 -24.36 -16.81 -18.88
CA LYS A 421 -24.08 -18.26 -18.92
C LYS A 421 -22.96 -18.66 -17.95
N ARG A 422 -21.88 -17.85 -17.91
CA ARG A 422 -20.80 -18.05 -16.92
C ARG A 422 -21.32 -17.97 -15.48
N ALA A 423 -22.19 -17.01 -15.20
CA ALA A 423 -22.81 -16.88 -13.88
C ALA A 423 -23.68 -18.11 -13.50
N VAL A 424 -24.43 -18.67 -14.44
CA VAL A 424 -25.15 -19.94 -14.25
C VAL A 424 -24.15 -21.07 -13.97
N ALA A 425 -23.07 -21.17 -14.73
CA ALA A 425 -22.06 -22.23 -14.53
C ALA A 425 -21.42 -22.19 -13.13
N THR A 426 -21.27 -21.00 -12.54
CA THR A 426 -20.70 -20.83 -11.18
C THR A 426 -21.71 -21.01 -10.05
N ASN A 427 -23.02 -20.99 -10.33
CA ASN A 427 -24.02 -21.10 -9.28
C ASN A 427 -24.04 -22.54 -8.68
N PRO A 428 -23.86 -22.69 -7.34
CA PRO A 428 -23.82 -24.02 -6.72
C PRO A 428 -25.14 -24.79 -6.80
N ASN A 429 -26.26 -24.11 -7.09
CA ASN A 429 -27.58 -24.73 -7.23
C ASN A 429 -27.94 -25.01 -8.70
N THR A 430 -27.02 -24.84 -9.63
CA THR A 430 -27.24 -25.19 -11.02
C THR A 430 -27.42 -26.69 -11.18
N PRO A 431 -28.54 -27.15 -11.77
CA PRO A 431 -28.81 -28.56 -11.98
C PRO A 431 -27.74 -29.25 -12.88
N PRO A 432 -27.50 -30.55 -12.61
CA PRO A 432 -26.50 -31.33 -13.37
C PRO A 432 -26.71 -31.34 -14.88
N ASP A 433 -27.98 -31.40 -15.35
CA ASP A 433 -28.32 -31.40 -16.77
C ASP A 433 -28.00 -30.07 -17.47
N ILE A 434 -28.12 -28.94 -16.75
CA ILE A 434 -27.72 -27.63 -17.22
C ILE A 434 -26.18 -27.56 -17.35
N LEU A 435 -25.45 -28.06 -16.34
CA LEU A 435 -23.99 -28.10 -16.36
C LEU A 435 -23.47 -29.01 -17.50
N GLU A 436 -24.16 -30.12 -17.78
CA GLU A 436 -23.82 -31.03 -18.89
C GLU A 436 -23.99 -30.37 -20.27
N ARG A 437 -24.92 -29.41 -20.39
CA ARG A 437 -25.04 -28.59 -21.59
C ARG A 437 -24.00 -27.49 -21.68
N LEU A 438 -23.74 -26.78 -20.56
CA LEU A 438 -22.83 -25.65 -20.50
C LEU A 438 -21.35 -26.04 -20.64
N ILE A 439 -20.98 -27.29 -20.34
CA ILE A 439 -19.59 -27.75 -20.50
C ILE A 439 -19.12 -27.71 -21.95
N LYS A 440 -20.04 -27.73 -22.91
CA LYS A 440 -19.76 -27.65 -24.36
C LYS A 440 -19.48 -26.20 -24.82
N ASP A 441 -19.82 -25.22 -24.00
CA ASP A 441 -19.50 -23.82 -24.27
C ASP A 441 -18.10 -23.51 -23.70
N TYR A 442 -17.12 -23.25 -24.60
CA TYR A 442 -15.72 -23.02 -24.20
C TYR A 442 -15.54 -21.92 -23.16
N GLN A 443 -16.48 -20.94 -23.09
CA GLN A 443 -16.45 -19.87 -22.11
C GLN A 443 -16.93 -20.31 -20.72
N CYS A 444 -17.60 -21.43 -20.60
CA CYS A 444 -18.15 -21.99 -19.37
C CYS A 444 -17.38 -23.23 -18.89
N THR A 445 -16.61 -23.88 -19.76
CA THR A 445 -16.00 -25.20 -19.51
C THR A 445 -15.24 -25.28 -18.19
N ILE A 446 -14.35 -24.28 -17.90
CA ILE A 446 -13.59 -24.24 -16.64
C ILE A 446 -14.50 -24.07 -15.44
N LEU A 447 -15.47 -23.15 -15.52
CA LEU A 447 -16.40 -22.86 -14.44
C LEU A 447 -17.32 -24.05 -14.12
N VAL A 448 -17.71 -24.79 -15.16
CA VAL A 448 -18.43 -26.05 -15.00
C VAL A 448 -17.53 -27.10 -14.35
N ALA A 449 -16.25 -27.21 -14.76
CA ALA A 449 -15.31 -28.15 -14.14
C ALA A 449 -15.04 -27.87 -12.64
N GLU A 450 -15.26 -26.63 -12.19
CA GLU A 450 -15.14 -26.21 -10.79
C GLU A 450 -16.44 -26.34 -10.00
N ASN A 451 -17.60 -26.43 -10.66
CA ASN A 451 -18.89 -26.46 -9.98
C ASN A 451 -19.13 -27.82 -9.30
N PRO A 452 -19.36 -27.86 -7.97
CA PRO A 452 -19.48 -29.12 -7.22
C PRO A 452 -20.62 -30.02 -7.68
N ASN A 453 -21.64 -29.47 -8.38
CA ASN A 453 -22.79 -30.24 -8.89
C ASN A 453 -22.54 -30.80 -10.30
N THR A 454 -21.36 -30.60 -10.87
CA THR A 454 -21.06 -31.12 -12.20
C THR A 454 -21.11 -32.65 -12.21
N PRO A 455 -21.93 -33.26 -13.07
CA PRO A 455 -22.10 -34.70 -13.08
C PRO A 455 -20.90 -35.41 -13.70
N ALA A 456 -20.68 -36.65 -13.33
CA ALA A 456 -19.62 -37.50 -13.84
C ALA A 456 -19.61 -37.60 -15.39
N THR A 457 -20.78 -37.59 -16.01
CA THR A 457 -20.96 -37.59 -17.47
C THR A 457 -20.40 -36.36 -18.14
N ALA A 458 -20.55 -35.18 -17.51
CA ALA A 458 -19.96 -33.95 -18.00
C ALA A 458 -18.44 -33.94 -17.79
N LEU A 459 -17.94 -34.35 -16.63
CA LEU A 459 -16.51 -34.41 -16.33
C LEU A 459 -15.76 -35.36 -17.27
N LYS A 460 -16.37 -36.49 -17.66
CA LYS A 460 -15.79 -37.41 -18.67
C LYS A 460 -15.54 -36.73 -20.03
N GLN A 461 -16.33 -35.71 -20.40
CA GLN A 461 -16.12 -34.99 -21.68
C GLN A 461 -14.83 -34.14 -21.67
N LEU A 462 -14.25 -33.90 -20.50
CA LEU A 462 -12.99 -33.16 -20.33
C LEU A 462 -11.77 -34.10 -20.35
N GLU A 463 -11.96 -35.40 -20.37
CA GLU A 463 -10.87 -36.38 -20.43
C GLU A 463 -10.04 -36.18 -21.70
N GLY A 464 -8.72 -36.04 -21.54
CA GLY A 464 -7.78 -35.82 -22.62
C GLY A 464 -7.71 -34.38 -23.15
N LEU A 465 -8.48 -33.44 -22.63
CA LEU A 465 -8.32 -32.02 -22.97
C LEU A 465 -7.18 -31.44 -22.13
N PRO A 466 -6.20 -30.78 -22.78
CA PRO A 466 -5.05 -30.20 -22.08
C PRO A 466 -5.47 -29.15 -21.03
N GLY A 467 -4.92 -29.24 -19.81
CA GLY A 467 -5.14 -28.28 -18.72
C GLY A 467 -6.35 -28.60 -17.82
N PHE A 468 -7.14 -29.66 -18.11
CA PHE A 468 -8.28 -30.07 -17.27
C PHE A 468 -7.95 -31.18 -16.28
N GLU A 469 -6.78 -31.80 -16.39
CA GLU A 469 -6.38 -32.94 -15.54
C GLU A 469 -6.41 -32.57 -14.07
N TRP A 470 -5.96 -31.35 -13.71
CA TRP A 470 -5.93 -30.86 -12.35
C TRP A 470 -7.33 -30.71 -11.75
N TYR A 471 -8.31 -30.20 -12.55
CA TYR A 471 -9.70 -30.07 -12.13
C TYR A 471 -10.33 -31.44 -11.91
N LEU A 472 -10.12 -32.37 -12.86
CA LEU A 472 -10.67 -33.71 -12.82
C LEU A 472 -10.18 -34.53 -11.62
N VAL A 473 -8.88 -34.42 -11.28
CA VAL A 473 -8.35 -35.13 -10.10
C VAL A 473 -9.00 -34.67 -8.80
N ARG A 474 -9.31 -33.39 -8.68
CA ARG A 474 -9.83 -32.79 -7.43
C ARG A 474 -11.36 -32.79 -7.31
N HIS A 475 -12.07 -32.87 -8.43
CA HIS A 475 -13.52 -32.76 -8.40
C HIS A 475 -14.16 -33.99 -7.72
N PRO A 476 -15.12 -33.78 -6.77
CA PRO A 476 -15.69 -34.88 -5.98
C PRO A 476 -16.41 -35.92 -6.85
N ASN A 477 -17.07 -35.52 -7.92
CA ASN A 477 -17.87 -36.39 -8.80
C ASN A 477 -17.07 -37.03 -9.94
N THR A 478 -15.73 -36.85 -9.99
CA THR A 478 -14.91 -37.52 -10.99
C THR A 478 -14.90 -39.03 -10.73
N PRO A 479 -15.24 -39.86 -11.73
CA PRO A 479 -15.21 -41.30 -11.59
C PRO A 479 -13.85 -41.81 -11.09
N LEU A 480 -13.89 -42.84 -10.23
CA LEU A 480 -12.71 -43.36 -9.56
C LEU A 480 -11.66 -43.88 -10.58
N ASP A 481 -12.11 -44.57 -11.61
CA ASP A 481 -11.30 -45.11 -12.70
C ASP A 481 -10.53 -43.98 -13.45
N LEU A 482 -11.24 -42.90 -13.77
CA LEU A 482 -10.64 -41.73 -14.42
C LEU A 482 -9.65 -41.02 -13.49
N ARG A 483 -10.01 -40.83 -12.21
CA ARG A 483 -9.13 -40.21 -11.22
C ARG A 483 -7.83 -40.98 -11.01
N GLN A 484 -7.92 -42.32 -10.91
CA GLN A 484 -6.75 -43.19 -10.77
C GLN A 484 -5.84 -43.14 -12.01
N LYS A 485 -6.42 -43.14 -13.21
CA LYS A 485 -5.67 -42.99 -14.48
C LYS A 485 -4.91 -41.68 -14.52
N LEU A 486 -5.55 -40.56 -14.17
CA LEU A 486 -4.90 -39.25 -14.16
C LEU A 486 -3.80 -39.13 -13.11
N LEU A 487 -3.99 -39.70 -11.91
CA LEU A 487 -2.97 -39.74 -10.87
C LEU A 487 -1.76 -40.57 -11.29
N ALA A 488 -1.95 -41.71 -12.00
CA ALA A 488 -0.85 -42.51 -12.54
C ALA A 488 -0.03 -41.70 -13.58
N ASN A 489 -0.71 -40.99 -14.47
CA ASN A 489 -0.04 -40.16 -15.48
C ASN A 489 0.79 -39.01 -14.83
N PHE A 490 0.27 -38.39 -13.74
CA PHE A 490 1.04 -37.38 -12.96
C PHE A 490 2.29 -37.97 -12.30
N LEU A 491 2.18 -39.18 -11.77
CA LEU A 491 3.33 -39.85 -11.14
C LEU A 491 4.41 -40.22 -12.18
N GLU A 492 4.01 -40.72 -13.36
CA GLU A 492 4.94 -41.01 -14.44
C GLU A 492 5.64 -39.75 -14.98
N ALA A 493 4.89 -38.63 -15.11
CA ALA A 493 5.47 -37.34 -15.56
C ALA A 493 6.44 -36.70 -14.56
N THR A 494 6.36 -37.06 -13.27
CA THR A 494 7.26 -36.57 -12.23
C THR A 494 8.50 -37.45 -12.03
N LEU A 495 8.48 -38.66 -12.57
CA LEU A 495 9.60 -39.62 -12.49
C LEU A 495 10.51 -39.62 -13.76
N ASN A 496 10.09 -38.97 -14.83
CA ASN A 496 10.85 -38.69 -16.05
C ASN A 496 11.30 -37.21 -16.09
#